data_5fb8f562034c0def632032e41a89a8ca
#
_entry.id   5fb8f562034c0def632032e41a89a8ca
#
_cell.length_a   1.000
_cell.length_b   1.000
_cell.length_c   1.000
_cell.angle_alpha   90.00
_cell.angle_beta   90.00
_cell.angle_gamma   90.00
#
_symmetry.space_group_name_H-M   'P 1'
#
loop_
_entity.id
_entity.type
_entity.pdbx_description
1 polymer ?
#
loop_
_entity_poly.entity_id
_entity_poly.type
_entity_poly.pdbx_seq_one_letter_code
_entity_poly.pdbx_strand_id
1 'polypeptide(L)'
;MTVLNAKQAALFMPTGKLRASINVGNPILARLDDTGNAVGVSVDLAMAFAAELGLALDLRVFKSAGESVAAVSEGQADFGFFAIDPIRAEQLAFTEPYVLIEGCYLVRDDSPLQTNDEVDQAGLRVVVGKGSAYDLHLTRELKAATIVRSPTSPTVVDTFLVESADVAAGVKQQLEFDAERFPGLRLLPGRFMEIRQAMGIAHTYGKETSELLRQFVERAKASGFVAAALERHGIVGATVAS
;
A
#
# COMPACT_ATOMS: atom_id res chain seq x y z
N MET A 1 -23.87 -10.97 -7.18
CA MET A 1 -22.83 -11.33 -6.19
C MET A 1 -23.18 -12.72 -5.67
N THR A 2 -22.24 -13.67 -5.74
CA THR A 2 -22.46 -15.04 -5.22
C THR A 2 -22.20 -14.97 -3.73
N VAL A 3 -23.24 -15.17 -2.90
CA VAL A 3 -23.07 -15.28 -1.45
C VAL A 3 -22.35 -16.60 -1.16
N LEU A 4 -21.21 -16.53 -0.51
CA LEU A 4 -20.46 -17.70 -0.06
C LEU A 4 -21.29 -18.48 0.98
N ASN A 5 -21.10 -19.79 1.05
CA ASN A 5 -21.83 -20.59 2.03
C ASN A 5 -21.32 -20.39 3.46
N ALA A 6 -22.13 -20.77 4.48
CA ALA A 6 -21.79 -20.57 5.89
C ALA A 6 -20.44 -21.23 6.30
N LYS A 7 -20.07 -22.36 5.66
CA LYS A 7 -18.79 -23.05 5.90
C LYS A 7 -17.62 -22.18 5.43
N GLN A 8 -17.73 -21.55 4.29
CA GLN A 8 -16.71 -20.66 3.74
C GLN A 8 -16.57 -19.37 4.58
N ALA A 9 -17.69 -18.80 5.00
CA ALA A 9 -17.69 -17.65 5.90
C ALA A 9 -16.99 -17.97 7.25
N ALA A 10 -17.22 -19.16 7.79
CA ALA A 10 -16.60 -19.59 9.06
C ALA A 10 -15.06 -19.64 9.02
N LEU A 11 -14.44 -19.81 7.84
CA LEU A 11 -12.97 -19.81 7.69
C LEU A 11 -12.35 -18.45 8.03
N PHE A 12 -13.11 -17.35 7.85
CA PHE A 12 -12.64 -15.98 8.09
C PHE A 12 -13.07 -15.42 9.46
N MET A 13 -13.70 -16.20 10.32
CA MET A 13 -14.38 -15.68 11.50
C MET A 13 -13.91 -16.30 12.82
N PRO A 14 -12.61 -16.24 13.16
CA PRO A 14 -12.15 -16.78 14.45
C PRO A 14 -12.69 -16.00 15.67
N THR A 15 -13.17 -14.75 15.47
CA THR A 15 -13.59 -13.84 16.56
C THR A 15 -15.05 -13.37 16.45
N GLY A 16 -15.84 -13.95 15.54
CA GLY A 16 -17.25 -13.55 15.33
C GLY A 16 -17.47 -12.32 14.45
N LYS A 17 -16.39 -11.63 14.04
CA LYS A 17 -16.40 -10.50 13.10
C LYS A 17 -15.22 -10.63 12.14
N LEU A 18 -15.39 -10.15 10.91
CA LEU A 18 -14.31 -10.05 9.94
C LEU A 18 -13.50 -8.77 10.20
N ARG A 19 -12.21 -8.90 10.51
CA ARG A 19 -11.33 -7.77 10.85
C ARG A 19 -10.44 -7.45 9.66
N ALA A 20 -10.58 -6.24 9.11
CA ALA A 20 -9.75 -5.75 7.99
C ALA A 20 -8.67 -4.78 8.50
N SER A 21 -7.42 -5.04 8.18
CA SER A 21 -6.31 -4.11 8.40
C SER A 21 -6.28 -3.05 7.30
N ILE A 22 -6.46 -1.79 7.68
CA ILE A 22 -6.52 -0.63 6.78
C ILE A 22 -5.35 0.29 7.07
N ASN A 23 -4.46 0.47 6.08
CA ASN A 23 -3.31 1.36 6.17
C ASN A 23 -3.64 2.75 5.59
N VAL A 24 -3.85 3.74 6.45
CA VAL A 24 -4.06 5.14 6.03
C VAL A 24 -2.73 5.89 5.79
N GLY A 25 -1.59 5.26 5.99
CA GLY A 25 -0.28 5.76 5.56
C GLY A 25 -0.05 5.68 4.04
N ASN A 26 -0.99 5.13 3.28
CA ASN A 26 -1.04 5.22 1.83
C ASN A 26 -2.38 5.86 1.41
N PRO A 27 -2.49 7.19 1.42
CA PRO A 27 -3.74 7.91 1.21
C PRO A 27 -4.35 7.71 -0.18
N ILE A 28 -3.59 7.19 -1.14
CA ILE A 28 -4.09 6.80 -2.47
C ILE A 28 -5.12 5.68 -2.37
N LEU A 29 -4.94 4.75 -1.44
CA LEU A 29 -5.81 3.57 -1.31
C LEU A 29 -6.72 3.61 -0.08
N ALA A 30 -6.30 4.30 0.99
CA ALA A 30 -7.12 4.53 2.17
C ALA A 30 -6.67 5.79 2.91
N ARG A 31 -7.62 6.58 3.38
CA ARG A 31 -7.41 7.78 4.19
C ARG A 31 -8.51 7.93 5.22
N LEU A 32 -8.33 8.84 6.16
CA LEU A 32 -9.42 9.28 7.02
C LEU A 32 -10.18 10.43 6.33
N ASP A 33 -11.49 10.42 6.44
CA ASP A 33 -12.33 11.57 6.06
C ASP A 33 -12.36 12.63 7.18
N ASP A 34 -13.07 13.74 6.95
CA ASP A 34 -13.17 14.85 7.89
C ASP A 34 -13.86 14.47 9.22
N THR A 35 -14.54 13.33 9.26
CA THR A 35 -15.20 12.80 10.46
C THR A 35 -14.36 11.74 11.18
N GLY A 36 -13.17 11.42 10.64
CA GLY A 36 -12.24 10.44 11.19
C GLY A 36 -12.54 8.99 10.79
N ASN A 37 -13.45 8.76 9.85
CA ASN A 37 -13.73 7.42 9.33
C ASN A 37 -12.74 7.05 8.22
N ALA A 38 -12.34 5.78 8.18
CA ALA A 38 -11.55 5.28 7.09
C ALA A 38 -12.39 5.16 5.80
N VAL A 39 -11.88 5.71 4.70
CA VAL A 39 -12.48 5.68 3.36
C VAL A 39 -11.40 5.37 2.32
N GLY A 40 -11.79 4.91 1.15
CA GLY A 40 -10.88 4.63 0.04
C GLY A 40 -11.09 3.25 -0.59
N VAL A 41 -10.30 2.97 -1.61
CA VAL A 41 -10.39 1.72 -2.41
C VAL A 41 -10.28 0.47 -1.53
N SER A 42 -9.34 0.47 -0.56
CA SER A 42 -9.16 -0.64 0.36
C SER A 42 -10.38 -0.85 1.26
N VAL A 43 -11.03 0.24 1.71
CA VAL A 43 -12.24 0.17 2.53
C VAL A 43 -13.42 -0.35 1.71
N ASP A 44 -13.59 0.11 0.46
CA ASP A 44 -14.64 -0.37 -0.43
C ASP A 44 -14.50 -1.88 -0.70
N LEU A 45 -13.28 -2.36 -0.96
CA LEU A 45 -13.00 -3.79 -1.13
C LEU A 45 -13.27 -4.59 0.15
N ALA A 46 -12.89 -4.07 1.33
CA ALA A 46 -13.16 -4.72 2.61
C ALA A 46 -14.68 -4.85 2.85
N MET A 47 -15.44 -3.80 2.57
CA MET A 47 -16.90 -3.80 2.69
C MET A 47 -17.56 -4.78 1.72
N ALA A 48 -17.10 -4.80 0.46
CA ALA A 48 -17.61 -5.72 -0.55
C ALA A 48 -17.32 -7.18 -0.20
N PHE A 49 -16.13 -7.47 0.32
CA PHE A 49 -15.76 -8.81 0.76
C PHE A 49 -16.58 -9.27 1.97
N ALA A 50 -16.75 -8.41 2.97
CA ALA A 50 -17.59 -8.70 4.13
C ALA A 50 -19.05 -8.95 3.74
N ALA A 51 -19.59 -8.15 2.82
CA ALA A 51 -20.94 -8.33 2.29
C ALA A 51 -21.12 -9.67 1.54
N GLU A 52 -20.10 -10.08 0.75
CA GLU A 52 -20.12 -11.38 0.05
C GLU A 52 -20.10 -12.56 1.01
N LEU A 53 -19.38 -12.42 2.15
CA LEU A 53 -19.35 -13.41 3.23
C LEU A 53 -20.58 -13.37 4.14
N GLY A 54 -21.40 -12.31 4.08
CA GLY A 54 -22.50 -12.08 5.03
C GLY A 54 -22.04 -11.81 6.46
N LEU A 55 -20.85 -11.23 6.63
CA LEU A 55 -20.22 -11.00 7.94
C LEU A 55 -20.21 -9.51 8.31
N ALA A 56 -20.28 -9.24 9.62
CA ALA A 56 -20.01 -7.92 10.15
C ALA A 56 -18.53 -7.59 10.01
N LEU A 57 -18.23 -6.36 9.54
CA LEU A 57 -16.87 -5.86 9.30
C LEU A 57 -16.40 -4.99 10.48
N ASP A 58 -15.15 -5.19 10.89
CA ASP A 58 -14.42 -4.36 11.84
C ASP A 58 -13.15 -3.82 11.16
N LEU A 59 -13.09 -2.51 10.94
CA LEU A 59 -11.92 -1.85 10.33
C LEU A 59 -10.88 -1.54 11.40
N ARG A 60 -9.70 -2.15 11.27
CA ARG A 60 -8.52 -1.89 12.10
C ARG A 60 -7.61 -0.93 11.36
N VAL A 61 -7.57 0.33 11.80
CA VAL A 61 -6.87 1.41 11.10
C VAL A 61 -5.46 1.58 11.65
N PHE A 62 -4.47 1.61 10.75
CA PHE A 62 -3.05 1.77 11.05
C PHE A 62 -2.46 2.94 10.26
N LYS A 63 -1.45 3.60 10.83
CA LYS A 63 -0.81 4.78 10.22
C LYS A 63 0.37 4.44 9.31
N SER A 64 0.83 3.20 9.36
CA SER A 64 1.96 2.73 8.53
C SER A 64 1.71 1.35 7.94
N ALA A 65 2.38 1.06 6.82
CA ALA A 65 2.31 -0.26 6.18
C ALA A 65 2.87 -1.37 7.09
N GLY A 66 3.94 -1.09 7.83
CA GLY A 66 4.55 -2.05 8.75
C GLY A 66 3.60 -2.49 9.85
N GLU A 67 2.92 -1.53 10.52
CA GLU A 67 1.92 -1.83 11.55
C GLU A 67 0.74 -2.64 10.98
N SER A 68 0.28 -2.25 9.79
CA SER A 68 -0.84 -2.93 9.11
C SER A 68 -0.49 -4.38 8.73
N VAL A 69 0.74 -4.65 8.28
CA VAL A 69 1.25 -6.00 8.00
C VAL A 69 1.35 -6.81 9.30
N ALA A 70 1.97 -6.25 10.34
CA ALA A 70 2.13 -6.90 11.64
C ALA A 70 0.78 -7.32 12.23
N ALA A 71 -0.24 -6.47 12.13
CA ALA A 71 -1.57 -6.76 12.63
C ALA A 71 -2.19 -8.01 12.00
N VAL A 72 -1.94 -8.29 10.71
CA VAL A 72 -2.43 -9.51 10.05
C VAL A 72 -1.55 -10.70 10.40
N SER A 73 -0.24 -10.56 10.36
CA SER A 73 0.68 -11.67 10.67
C SER A 73 0.57 -12.16 12.13
N GLU A 74 0.23 -11.26 13.05
CA GLU A 74 0.05 -11.54 14.48
C GLU A 74 -1.41 -11.90 14.86
N GLY A 75 -2.32 -11.96 13.88
CA GLY A 75 -3.72 -12.35 14.12
C GLY A 75 -4.59 -11.26 14.79
N GLN A 76 -4.14 -10.00 14.78
CA GLN A 76 -4.93 -8.85 15.26
C GLN A 76 -5.96 -8.41 14.21
N ALA A 77 -5.72 -8.72 12.94
CA ALA A 77 -6.66 -8.58 11.82
C ALA A 77 -6.65 -9.88 10.98
N ASP A 78 -7.72 -10.12 10.24
CA ASP A 78 -7.90 -11.37 9.50
C ASP A 78 -7.32 -11.27 8.08
N PHE A 79 -7.40 -10.09 7.48
CA PHE A 79 -6.82 -9.77 6.17
C PHE A 79 -6.46 -8.29 6.08
N GLY A 80 -5.75 -7.93 5.03
CA GLY A 80 -5.39 -6.53 4.78
C GLY A 80 -5.00 -6.28 3.32
N PHE A 81 -4.51 -5.06 3.06
CA PHE A 81 -4.20 -4.53 1.73
C PHE A 81 -2.74 -4.09 1.70
N PHE A 82 -1.92 -4.79 0.92
CA PHE A 82 -0.47 -4.64 0.97
C PHE A 82 0.14 -4.70 -0.41
N ALA A 83 1.24 -4.00 -0.60
CA ALA A 83 2.13 -4.28 -1.71
C ALA A 83 2.73 -5.68 -1.55
N ILE A 84 2.74 -6.46 -2.61
CA ILE A 84 3.45 -7.74 -2.68
C ILE A 84 4.94 -7.48 -2.50
N ASP A 85 5.55 -8.15 -1.53
CA ASP A 85 6.98 -8.05 -1.23
C ASP A 85 7.50 -9.39 -0.70
N PRO A 86 8.71 -9.83 -1.07
CA PRO A 86 9.27 -11.12 -0.63
C PRO A 86 9.32 -11.28 0.89
N ILE A 87 9.70 -10.23 1.63
CA ILE A 87 9.78 -10.28 3.10
C ILE A 87 8.39 -10.46 3.71
N ARG A 88 7.38 -9.76 3.18
CA ARG A 88 5.99 -9.91 3.63
C ARG A 88 5.42 -11.27 3.27
N ALA A 89 5.83 -11.85 2.12
CA ALA A 89 5.40 -13.17 1.67
C ALA A 89 5.91 -14.31 2.56
N GLU A 90 6.88 -14.08 3.43
CA GLU A 90 7.29 -15.08 4.43
C GLU A 90 6.18 -15.34 5.47
N GLN A 91 5.31 -14.36 5.71
CA GLN A 91 4.26 -14.43 6.73
C GLN A 91 2.84 -14.40 6.13
N LEU A 92 2.67 -13.80 4.96
CA LEU A 92 1.39 -13.55 4.32
C LEU A 92 1.25 -14.28 2.99
N ALA A 93 0.08 -14.87 2.78
CA ALA A 93 -0.37 -15.33 1.47
C ALA A 93 -1.08 -14.17 0.75
N PHE A 94 -0.62 -13.83 -0.45
CA PHE A 94 -1.17 -12.76 -1.27
C PHE A 94 -2.11 -13.28 -2.36
N THR A 95 -3.09 -12.46 -2.71
CA THR A 95 -3.83 -12.58 -3.97
C THR A 95 -2.97 -12.10 -5.14
N GLU A 96 -3.45 -12.23 -6.38
CA GLU A 96 -2.94 -11.40 -7.47
C GLU A 96 -3.21 -9.91 -7.16
N PRO A 97 -2.42 -8.99 -7.72
CA PRO A 97 -2.62 -7.57 -7.47
C PRO A 97 -3.98 -7.09 -8.02
N TYR A 98 -4.61 -6.17 -7.30
CA TYR A 98 -5.82 -5.52 -7.77
C TYR A 98 -5.56 -4.13 -8.37
N VAL A 99 -4.47 -3.46 -7.92
CA VAL A 99 -4.04 -2.13 -8.38
C VAL A 99 -2.53 -2.08 -8.49
N LEU A 100 -2.05 -1.38 -9.51
CA LEU A 100 -0.65 -1.03 -9.74
C LEU A 100 -0.48 0.47 -9.53
N ILE A 101 0.52 0.85 -8.72
CA ILE A 101 0.95 2.24 -8.51
C ILE A 101 2.46 2.33 -8.68
N GLU A 102 3.00 3.55 -8.80
CA GLU A 102 4.40 3.77 -9.11
C GLU A 102 5.17 4.28 -7.89
N GLY A 103 6.36 3.74 -7.66
CA GLY A 103 7.37 4.29 -6.77
C GLY A 103 8.32 5.20 -7.56
N CYS A 104 8.41 6.47 -7.14
CA CYS A 104 9.20 7.50 -7.81
C CYS A 104 10.16 8.19 -6.83
N TYR A 105 11.15 8.90 -7.39
CA TYR A 105 12.02 9.78 -6.64
C TYR A 105 11.63 11.25 -6.84
N LEU A 106 11.81 12.03 -5.79
CA LEU A 106 11.66 13.47 -5.77
C LEU A 106 12.96 14.10 -5.29
N VAL A 107 13.37 15.17 -5.94
CA VAL A 107 14.60 15.92 -5.65
C VAL A 107 14.33 17.43 -5.66
N ARG A 108 15.28 18.24 -5.21
CA ARG A 108 15.22 19.70 -5.39
C ARG A 108 15.37 20.06 -6.86
N ASP A 109 14.82 21.19 -7.29
CA ASP A 109 14.91 21.67 -8.68
C ASP A 109 16.36 21.87 -9.15
N ASP A 110 17.23 22.31 -8.24
CA ASP A 110 18.66 22.53 -8.48
C ASP A 110 19.52 21.26 -8.33
N SER A 111 18.92 20.12 -8.01
CA SER A 111 19.65 18.85 -7.93
C SER A 111 20.29 18.48 -9.26
N PRO A 112 21.56 18.02 -9.26
CA PRO A 112 22.22 17.54 -10.46
C PRO A 112 21.63 16.23 -11.00
N LEU A 113 20.88 15.48 -10.19
CA LEU A 113 20.29 14.20 -10.56
C LEU A 113 19.19 14.39 -11.60
N GLN A 114 19.27 13.65 -12.71
CA GLN A 114 18.32 13.74 -13.83
C GLN A 114 17.58 12.41 -14.07
N THR A 115 18.15 11.28 -13.62
CA THR A 115 17.60 9.94 -13.85
C THR A 115 17.61 9.12 -12.57
N ASN A 116 16.79 8.07 -12.53
CA ASN A 116 16.73 7.16 -11.38
C ASN A 116 18.04 6.40 -11.14
N ASP A 117 18.78 6.09 -12.20
CA ASP A 117 20.05 5.35 -12.11
C ASP A 117 21.16 6.13 -11.41
N GLU A 118 21.04 7.46 -11.34
CA GLU A 118 22.00 8.34 -10.67
C GLU A 118 21.80 8.40 -9.16
N VAL A 119 20.74 7.81 -8.61
CA VAL A 119 20.40 7.90 -7.18
C VAL A 119 21.29 7.01 -6.32
N ASP A 120 21.75 5.85 -6.82
CA ASP A 120 22.57 4.94 -6.02
C ASP A 120 24.07 5.31 -6.06
N GLN A 121 24.41 6.42 -5.41
CA GLN A 121 25.78 6.90 -5.32
C GLN A 121 26.21 7.08 -3.87
N ALA A 122 27.51 6.84 -3.60
CA ALA A 122 28.09 7.06 -2.28
C ALA A 122 27.98 8.54 -1.88
N GLY A 123 27.51 8.78 -0.67
CA GLY A 123 27.31 10.11 -0.12
C GLY A 123 25.88 10.63 -0.31
N LEU A 124 25.07 10.08 -1.22
CA LEU A 124 23.66 10.46 -1.32
C LEU A 124 22.81 9.82 -0.23
N ARG A 125 21.83 10.59 0.26
CA ARG A 125 20.90 10.20 1.31
C ARG A 125 19.47 10.15 0.69
N VAL A 126 18.84 8.96 0.76
CA VAL A 126 17.51 8.69 0.21
C VAL A 126 16.53 8.50 1.35
N VAL A 127 15.54 9.37 1.47
CA VAL A 127 14.49 9.27 2.49
C VAL A 127 13.37 8.36 2.02
N VAL A 128 12.99 7.41 2.88
CA VAL A 128 11.89 6.46 2.64
C VAL A 128 10.94 6.42 3.84
N GLY A 129 9.69 6.05 3.62
CA GLY A 129 8.76 5.79 4.73
C GLY A 129 9.04 4.41 5.34
N LYS A 130 9.34 4.35 6.63
CA LYS A 130 9.70 3.12 7.35
C LYS A 130 8.69 2.00 7.12
N GLY A 131 9.16 0.84 6.68
CA GLY A 131 8.35 -0.36 6.43
C GLY A 131 7.42 -0.27 5.21
N SER A 132 7.52 0.80 4.40
CA SER A 132 6.81 0.90 3.13
C SER A 132 7.35 -0.10 2.09
N ALA A 133 6.58 -0.32 1.00
CA ALA A 133 7.04 -1.18 -0.10
C ALA A 133 8.35 -0.69 -0.71
N TYR A 134 8.47 0.61 -0.87
CA TYR A 134 9.67 1.21 -1.44
C TYR A 134 10.85 1.26 -0.45
N ASP A 135 10.63 1.32 0.88
CA ASP A 135 11.69 1.09 1.87
C ASP A 135 12.26 -0.33 1.73
N LEU A 136 11.38 -1.33 1.71
CA LEU A 136 11.81 -2.73 1.57
C LEU A 136 12.53 -2.98 0.24
N HIS A 137 12.02 -2.43 -0.86
CA HIS A 137 12.62 -2.53 -2.18
C HIS A 137 14.00 -1.85 -2.21
N LEU A 138 14.08 -0.58 -1.86
CA LEU A 138 15.33 0.20 -1.92
C LEU A 138 16.38 -0.32 -0.94
N THR A 139 15.99 -0.88 0.21
CA THR A 139 16.92 -1.55 1.12
C THR A 139 17.63 -2.74 0.47
N ARG A 140 16.97 -3.41 -0.49
CA ARG A 140 17.60 -4.52 -1.25
C ARG A 140 18.38 -4.02 -2.46
N GLU A 141 17.92 -2.97 -3.12
CA GLU A 141 18.48 -2.52 -4.42
C GLU A 141 19.64 -1.55 -4.28
N LEU A 142 19.53 -0.54 -3.40
CA LEU A 142 20.59 0.47 -3.23
C LEU A 142 21.83 -0.16 -2.56
N LYS A 143 22.99 0.09 -3.14
CA LYS A 143 24.27 -0.45 -2.69
C LYS A 143 25.22 0.64 -2.14
N ALA A 144 25.13 1.86 -2.65
CA ALA A 144 26.03 2.95 -2.35
C ALA A 144 25.35 4.09 -1.59
N ALA A 145 24.12 4.45 -1.93
CA ALA A 145 23.36 5.49 -1.25
C ALA A 145 22.91 5.05 0.16
N THR A 146 22.79 6.03 1.06
CA THR A 146 22.35 5.80 2.44
C THR A 146 20.84 6.00 2.58
N ILE A 147 20.13 5.03 3.13
CA ILE A 147 18.70 5.13 3.39
C ILE A 147 18.45 5.83 4.73
N VAL A 148 17.63 6.88 4.69
CA VAL A 148 17.10 7.59 5.86
C VAL A 148 15.60 7.24 5.99
N ARG A 149 15.16 6.84 7.18
CA ARG A 149 13.77 6.39 7.38
C ARG A 149 12.93 7.45 8.08
N SER A 150 11.96 7.99 7.37
CA SER A 150 10.88 8.78 7.95
C SER A 150 9.90 7.86 8.72
N PRO A 151 9.26 8.33 9.79
CA PRO A 151 8.33 7.50 10.58
C PRO A 151 7.17 6.90 9.76
N THR A 152 6.65 7.66 8.79
CA THR A 152 5.53 7.26 7.92
C THR A 152 5.74 7.71 6.48
N SER A 153 5.00 7.14 5.53
CA SER A 153 5.08 7.57 4.13
C SER A 153 4.66 9.03 3.90
N PRO A 154 3.58 9.54 4.52
CA PRO A 154 3.20 10.94 4.36
C PRO A 154 4.21 11.97 4.89
N THR A 155 5.15 11.57 5.75
CA THR A 155 6.16 12.46 6.33
C THR A 155 7.52 12.39 5.63
N VAL A 156 7.62 11.68 4.50
CA VAL A 156 8.89 11.48 3.78
C VAL A 156 9.46 12.80 3.29
N VAL A 157 8.66 13.65 2.65
CA VAL A 157 9.14 14.93 2.08
C VAL A 157 9.47 15.92 3.20
N ASP A 158 8.68 15.97 4.28
CA ASP A 158 9.03 16.77 5.46
C ASP A 158 10.39 16.36 6.03
N THR A 159 10.63 15.05 6.20
CA THR A 159 11.92 14.52 6.67
C THR A 159 13.06 14.85 5.68
N PHE A 160 12.82 14.71 4.36
CA PHE A 160 13.78 15.06 3.33
C PHE A 160 14.23 16.53 3.43
N LEU A 161 13.29 17.44 3.67
CA LEU A 161 13.59 18.86 3.83
C LEU A 161 14.32 19.18 5.13
N VAL A 162 13.84 18.65 6.25
CA VAL A 162 14.42 18.88 7.60
C VAL A 162 15.85 18.31 7.69
N GLU A 163 16.03 17.10 7.19
CA GLU A 163 17.34 16.42 7.21
C GLU A 163 18.32 16.92 6.13
N SER A 164 17.85 17.80 5.23
CA SER A 164 18.62 18.23 4.06
C SER A 164 19.16 17.03 3.25
N ALA A 165 18.35 15.98 3.12
CA ALA A 165 18.70 14.81 2.32
C ALA A 165 18.66 15.12 0.83
N ASP A 166 19.20 14.22 -0.01
CA ASP A 166 19.38 14.46 -1.43
C ASP A 166 18.17 14.02 -2.26
N VAL A 167 17.49 12.94 -1.83
CA VAL A 167 16.38 12.32 -2.55
C VAL A 167 15.28 11.91 -1.57
N ALA A 168 14.02 12.12 -1.96
CA ALA A 168 12.86 11.52 -1.32
C ALA A 168 12.27 10.43 -2.23
N ALA A 169 11.98 9.26 -1.69
CA ALA A 169 11.33 8.17 -2.40
C ALA A 169 9.91 7.95 -1.87
N GLY A 170 8.94 7.74 -2.76
CA GLY A 170 7.56 7.57 -2.34
C GLY A 170 6.65 7.10 -3.47
N VAL A 171 5.37 6.95 -3.15
CA VAL A 171 4.33 6.75 -4.15
C VAL A 171 4.19 8.04 -4.95
N LYS A 172 4.15 7.92 -6.28
CA LYS A 172 4.16 9.05 -7.23
C LYS A 172 3.16 10.14 -6.85
N GLN A 173 1.90 9.79 -6.65
CA GLN A 173 0.83 10.75 -6.34
C GLN A 173 1.06 11.50 -5.02
N GLN A 174 1.65 10.84 -4.02
CA GLN A 174 2.01 11.50 -2.76
C GLN A 174 3.14 12.49 -2.98
N LEU A 175 4.15 12.13 -3.78
CA LEU A 175 5.26 13.02 -4.09
C LEU A 175 4.81 14.21 -4.97
N GLU A 176 3.88 14.01 -5.90
CA GLU A 176 3.27 15.08 -6.70
C GLU A 176 2.52 16.07 -5.79
N PHE A 177 1.70 15.57 -4.88
CA PHE A 177 1.00 16.39 -3.89
C PHE A 177 1.99 17.18 -3.00
N ASP A 178 3.06 16.54 -2.54
CA ASP A 178 4.06 17.22 -1.73
C ASP A 178 4.88 18.24 -2.51
N ALA A 179 5.15 18.01 -3.81
CA ALA A 179 5.80 18.99 -4.68
C ALA A 179 4.94 20.25 -4.89
N GLU A 180 3.61 20.12 -4.89
CA GLU A 180 2.71 21.27 -4.89
C GLU A 180 2.74 22.04 -3.56
N ARG A 181 2.90 21.35 -2.42
CA ARG A 181 3.00 21.96 -1.09
C ARG A 181 4.33 22.70 -0.85
N PHE A 182 5.41 22.20 -1.44
CA PHE A 182 6.77 22.68 -1.23
C PHE A 182 7.41 23.09 -2.57
N PRO A 183 7.35 24.38 -2.94
CA PRO A 183 7.98 24.87 -4.18
C PRO A 183 9.47 24.57 -4.25
N GLY A 184 10.00 24.36 -5.45
CA GLY A 184 11.40 24.04 -5.67
C GLY A 184 11.73 22.55 -5.59
N LEU A 185 10.73 21.71 -5.77
CA LEU A 185 10.86 20.25 -5.82
C LEU A 185 10.33 19.71 -7.16
N ARG A 186 10.96 18.67 -7.68
CA ARG A 186 10.55 17.96 -8.89
C ARG A 186 10.71 16.45 -8.74
N LEU A 187 9.87 15.70 -9.43
CA LEU A 187 10.06 14.27 -9.57
C LEU A 187 11.14 13.98 -10.62
N LEU A 188 11.94 12.92 -10.40
CA LEU A 188 12.74 12.35 -11.46
C LEU A 188 11.82 11.62 -12.47
N PRO A 189 12.19 11.60 -13.77
CA PRO A 189 11.36 10.96 -14.80
C PRO A 189 11.26 9.45 -14.60
N GLY A 190 10.10 8.89 -14.92
CA GLY A 190 9.84 7.46 -14.82
C GLY A 190 9.57 7.00 -13.38
N ARG A 191 9.79 5.71 -13.15
CA ARG A 191 9.62 5.04 -11.85
C ARG A 191 10.83 4.15 -11.55
N PHE A 192 11.18 3.98 -10.28
CA PHE A 192 12.18 3.00 -9.88
C PHE A 192 11.54 1.63 -9.55
N MET A 193 10.25 1.59 -9.23
CA MET A 193 9.52 0.33 -9.03
C MET A 193 8.04 0.46 -9.40
N GLU A 194 7.45 -0.68 -9.74
CA GLU A 194 6.00 -0.86 -9.77
C GLU A 194 5.57 -1.48 -8.45
N ILE A 195 4.61 -0.85 -7.78
CA ILE A 195 4.06 -1.31 -6.51
C ILE A 195 2.77 -2.07 -6.80
N ARG A 196 2.80 -3.39 -6.64
CA ARG A 196 1.70 -4.32 -6.90
C ARG A 196 0.87 -4.50 -5.64
N GLN A 197 -0.27 -3.81 -5.55
CA GLN A 197 -1.17 -3.84 -4.39
C GLN A 197 -2.11 -5.03 -4.45
N ALA A 198 -2.09 -5.86 -3.41
CA ALA A 198 -2.87 -7.09 -3.29
C ALA A 198 -3.61 -7.15 -1.95
N MET A 199 -4.56 -8.06 -1.83
CA MET A 199 -5.06 -8.48 -0.52
C MET A 199 -4.17 -9.58 0.03
N GLY A 200 -4.02 -9.64 1.36
CA GLY A 200 -3.19 -10.64 2.03
C GLY A 200 -3.82 -11.13 3.33
N ILE A 201 -3.56 -12.40 3.63
CA ILE A 201 -3.93 -13.06 4.90
C ILE A 201 -2.72 -13.79 5.46
N ALA A 202 -2.71 -14.08 6.77
CA ALA A 202 -1.66 -14.91 7.36
C ALA A 202 -1.69 -16.34 6.80
N HIS A 203 -0.52 -16.96 6.62
CA HIS A 203 -0.43 -18.36 6.14
C HIS A 203 -1.21 -19.35 7.01
N THR A 204 -1.43 -19.01 8.28
CA THR A 204 -2.21 -19.83 9.24
C THR A 204 -3.67 -20.06 8.83
N TYR A 205 -4.24 -19.20 7.96
CA TYR A 205 -5.58 -19.39 7.41
C TYR A 205 -5.71 -20.54 6.41
N GLY A 206 -4.59 -21.01 5.86
CA GLY A 206 -4.54 -22.14 4.96
C GLY A 206 -4.93 -21.83 3.50
N LYS A 207 -4.78 -22.83 2.65
CA LYS A 207 -4.94 -22.67 1.18
C LYS A 207 -6.36 -22.37 0.75
N GLU A 208 -7.37 -22.99 1.38
CA GLU A 208 -8.78 -22.79 1.02
C GLU A 208 -9.21 -21.34 1.20
N THR A 209 -8.82 -20.74 2.34
CA THR A 209 -9.12 -19.34 2.66
C THR A 209 -8.40 -18.37 1.72
N SER A 210 -7.12 -18.65 1.44
CA SER A 210 -6.33 -17.86 0.48
C SER A 210 -6.95 -17.88 -0.92
N GLU A 211 -7.44 -19.04 -1.35
CA GLU A 211 -8.07 -19.20 -2.66
C GLU A 211 -9.41 -18.44 -2.75
N LEU A 212 -10.21 -18.45 -1.69
CA LEU A 212 -11.45 -17.65 -1.64
C LEU A 212 -11.17 -16.15 -1.76
N LEU A 213 -10.16 -15.67 -1.06
CA LEU A 213 -9.75 -14.26 -1.14
C LEU A 213 -9.24 -13.91 -2.55
N ARG A 214 -8.42 -14.79 -3.15
CA ARG A 214 -7.95 -14.64 -4.54
C ARG A 214 -9.12 -14.55 -5.52
N GLN A 215 -10.09 -15.45 -5.44
CA GLN A 215 -11.26 -15.46 -6.29
C GLN A 215 -12.12 -14.19 -6.12
N PHE A 216 -12.23 -13.67 -4.90
CA PHE A 216 -12.90 -12.39 -4.67
C PHE A 216 -12.20 -11.26 -5.42
N VAL A 217 -10.88 -11.14 -5.33
CA VAL A 217 -10.11 -10.09 -6.01
C VAL A 217 -10.28 -10.18 -7.53
N GLU A 218 -10.20 -11.40 -8.11
CA GLU A 218 -10.40 -11.60 -9.55
C GLU A 218 -11.81 -11.18 -10.00
N ARG A 219 -12.85 -11.54 -9.22
CA ARG A 219 -14.21 -11.07 -9.51
C ARG A 219 -14.35 -9.55 -9.38
N ALA A 220 -13.75 -8.94 -8.39
CA ALA A 220 -13.78 -7.49 -8.19
C ALA A 220 -13.08 -6.74 -9.35
N LYS A 221 -11.98 -7.27 -9.88
CA LYS A 221 -11.35 -6.74 -11.10
C LYS A 221 -12.26 -6.92 -12.32
N ALA A 222 -12.69 -8.14 -12.58
CA ALA A 222 -13.48 -8.49 -13.76
C ALA A 222 -14.85 -7.78 -13.84
N SER A 223 -15.46 -7.48 -12.70
CA SER A 223 -16.73 -6.76 -12.63
C SER A 223 -16.60 -5.24 -12.81
N GLY A 224 -15.36 -4.70 -12.88
CA GLY A 224 -15.10 -3.26 -12.90
C GLY A 224 -15.23 -2.59 -11.53
N PHE A 225 -15.43 -3.34 -10.44
CA PHE A 225 -15.57 -2.77 -9.09
C PHE A 225 -14.33 -1.98 -8.67
N VAL A 226 -13.12 -2.50 -8.94
CA VAL A 226 -11.86 -1.82 -8.61
C VAL A 226 -11.73 -0.52 -9.40
N ALA A 227 -12.02 -0.52 -10.70
CA ALA A 227 -11.99 0.68 -11.54
C ALA A 227 -12.97 1.75 -11.02
N ALA A 228 -14.20 1.35 -10.72
CA ALA A 228 -15.21 2.24 -10.17
C ALA A 228 -14.83 2.79 -8.78
N ALA A 229 -14.13 2.02 -7.95
CA ALA A 229 -13.62 2.48 -6.67
C ALA A 229 -12.50 3.53 -6.84
N LEU A 230 -11.55 3.31 -7.76
CA LEU A 230 -10.53 4.30 -8.09
C LEU A 230 -11.15 5.61 -8.56
N GLU A 231 -12.12 5.55 -9.47
CA GLU A 231 -12.85 6.73 -9.97
C GLU A 231 -13.61 7.46 -8.86
N ARG A 232 -14.37 6.73 -8.02
CA ARG A 232 -15.15 7.29 -6.89
C ARG A 232 -14.28 8.07 -5.91
N HIS A 233 -13.07 7.58 -5.68
CA HIS A 233 -12.13 8.22 -4.76
C HIS A 233 -11.19 9.22 -5.45
N GLY A 234 -11.38 9.48 -6.76
CA GLY A 234 -10.60 10.47 -7.52
C GLY A 234 -9.13 10.08 -7.70
N ILE A 235 -8.82 8.79 -7.72
CA ILE A 235 -7.44 8.32 -7.84
C ILE A 235 -6.99 8.33 -9.30
N VAL A 236 -6.03 9.17 -9.60
CA VAL A 236 -5.40 9.30 -10.92
C VAL A 236 -4.02 8.63 -10.91
N GLY A 237 -3.61 8.05 -12.03
CA GLY A 237 -2.28 7.45 -12.19
C GLY A 237 -2.10 6.08 -11.53
N ALA A 238 -3.15 5.52 -10.91
CA ALA A 238 -3.21 4.13 -10.53
C ALA A 238 -3.96 3.33 -11.61
N THR A 239 -3.54 2.10 -11.86
CA THR A 239 -4.17 1.22 -12.85
C THR A 239 -4.68 -0.06 -12.21
N VAL A 240 -5.82 -0.56 -12.70
CA VAL A 240 -6.29 -1.90 -12.32
C VAL A 240 -5.32 -2.93 -12.88
N ALA A 241 -4.87 -3.86 -12.05
CA ALA A 241 -4.00 -4.94 -12.50
C ALA A 241 -4.76 -5.91 -13.42
N SER A 242 -4.09 -6.44 -14.42
CA SER A 242 -4.62 -7.45 -15.34
C SER A 242 -4.77 -8.82 -14.66
#